data_3c7eca4e09a1d37e273102495fba1d31
#
_entry.id   3c7eca4e09a1d37e273102495fba1d31
#
_cell.length_a   1.000
_cell.length_b   1.000
_cell.length_c   1.000
_cell.angle_alpha   90.00
_cell.angle_beta   90.00
_cell.angle_gamma   90.00
#
_symmetry.space_group_name_H-M   'P 1'
#
loop_
_entity.id
_entity.type
_entity.pdbx_description
1 polymer ?
#
loop_
_entity_poly.entity_id
_entity_poly.type
_entity_poly.pdbx_seq_one_letter_code
_entity_poly.pdbx_strand_id
1 'polypeptide(L)'
;MIDLSTGVFSCFGSHLSVFAMHRGAQNANRGKKVEKNTGRVLYDAGLTPGLYIRNFIHRRNYEMNLFKLEIPGFETECPKYTCMPEKLDVHEAGVELCYASATTLLIRTKRAMALTSACLAGEQKAAETTFTLYDETNHYGLYISPVSGDVKVQAEEGRVRIELAASSELRIEESFERIGMQKEIPGFDACVAAQRASYEEFLHKLPEPLEGDEKLMELAAYGLWSAVAFARGNYKRDCMLVSKNYMCGMWSWDHCFAAMATSFVSPERAWDQLMCMFDDQREDGRIADCIEAVKTEWGYVKPPIHGLTLTILRSRMELNEEQRR
;
A
#
# COMPACT_ATOMS: atom_id res chain seq x y z
N MET A 1 -3.45 17.64 2.22
CA MET A 1 -3.36 16.82 3.46
C MET A 1 -4.27 15.61 3.33
N ILE A 2 -3.74 14.42 3.61
CA ILE A 2 -4.42 13.13 3.40
C ILE A 2 -4.99 12.65 4.73
N ASP A 3 -6.27 12.27 4.75
CA ASP A 3 -6.92 11.68 5.93
C ASP A 3 -6.73 10.15 5.92
N LEU A 4 -5.92 9.63 6.84
CA LEU A 4 -5.63 8.20 6.96
C LEU A 4 -6.78 7.38 7.54
N SER A 5 -7.87 8.00 7.97
CA SER A 5 -9.10 7.27 8.34
C SER A 5 -9.87 6.78 7.12
N THR A 6 -9.69 7.42 5.98
CA THR A 6 -10.36 7.11 4.71
C THR A 6 -9.37 6.71 3.62
N GLY A 7 -8.19 7.31 3.61
CA GLY A 7 -7.08 7.01 2.73
C GLY A 7 -5.97 6.21 3.42
N VAL A 8 -4.82 6.16 2.79
CA VAL A 8 -3.59 5.55 3.32
C VAL A 8 -2.37 6.40 2.99
N PHE A 9 -1.32 6.32 3.80
CA PHE A 9 0.00 6.77 3.42
C PHE A 9 0.71 5.64 2.67
N SER A 10 0.99 5.84 1.40
CA SER A 10 1.72 4.91 0.54
C SER A 10 2.44 5.69 -0.56
N CYS A 11 3.37 5.06 -1.25
CA CYS A 11 4.04 5.66 -2.40
C CYS A 11 3.78 4.87 -3.69
N PHE A 12 4.20 5.45 -4.80
CA PHE A 12 4.13 4.83 -6.12
C PHE A 12 4.86 3.49 -6.14
N GLY A 13 4.19 2.45 -6.60
CA GLY A 13 4.75 1.10 -6.75
C GLY A 13 4.73 0.24 -5.48
N SER A 14 4.50 0.83 -4.29
CA SER A 14 4.59 0.09 -3.03
C SER A 14 3.42 -0.87 -2.79
N HIS A 15 3.73 -1.99 -2.14
CA HIS A 15 2.76 -2.91 -1.56
C HIS A 15 2.53 -2.66 -0.06
N LEU A 16 3.27 -1.74 0.55
CA LEU A 16 3.07 -1.29 1.93
C LEU A 16 2.17 -0.06 1.99
N SER A 17 1.40 0.05 3.05
CA SER A 17 0.70 1.29 3.41
C SER A 17 0.61 1.49 4.91
N VAL A 18 0.34 2.73 5.32
CA VAL A 18 0.02 3.08 6.69
C VAL A 18 -1.38 3.69 6.72
N PHE A 19 -2.20 3.26 7.67
CA PHE A 19 -3.53 3.80 7.88
C PHE A 19 -3.78 4.11 9.36
N ALA A 20 -4.79 4.92 9.64
CA ALA A 20 -5.20 5.30 10.99
C ALA A 20 -6.51 4.63 11.38
N MET A 21 -6.54 4.07 12.60
CA MET A 21 -7.75 3.62 13.26
C MET A 21 -8.12 4.62 14.35
N HIS A 22 -9.30 5.24 14.25
CA HIS A 22 -9.82 6.17 15.23
C HIS A 22 -10.84 5.51 16.16
N ARG A 23 -10.97 6.00 17.39
CA ARG A 23 -11.98 5.56 18.35
C ARG A 23 -13.38 5.85 17.80
N GLY A 24 -14.20 4.83 17.73
CA GLY A 24 -15.58 4.96 17.19
C GLY A 24 -15.67 5.07 15.66
N ALA A 25 -14.56 5.03 14.94
CA ALA A 25 -14.55 4.89 13.48
C ALA A 25 -15.04 3.48 13.08
N GLN A 26 -16.27 3.22 13.39
CA GLN A 26 -17.02 2.11 12.78
C GLN A 26 -17.42 2.56 11.37
N ASN A 27 -16.49 2.49 10.43
CA ASN A 27 -16.90 2.42 9.05
C ASN A 27 -17.88 1.25 8.95
N ALA A 28 -19.00 1.43 8.29
CA ALA A 28 -20.02 0.39 8.14
C ALA A 28 -19.44 -0.91 7.55
N ASN A 29 -18.26 -0.82 6.94
CA ASN A 29 -17.44 -1.95 6.44
C ASN A 29 -16.29 -2.35 7.38
N ARG A 30 -16.03 -1.60 8.46
CA ARG A 30 -14.94 -1.81 9.41
C ARG A 30 -15.52 -2.30 10.73
N GLY A 31 -15.61 -3.56 10.96
CA GLY A 31 -15.97 -4.06 12.29
C GLY A 31 -17.19 -4.92 12.42
N LYS A 32 -17.72 -5.42 11.34
CA LYS A 32 -18.65 -6.54 11.46
C LYS A 32 -17.89 -7.82 11.75
N LYS A 33 -18.18 -8.48 12.86
CA LYS A 33 -17.68 -9.81 13.21
C LYS A 33 -17.86 -10.77 12.03
N VAL A 34 -16.93 -11.71 11.90
CA VAL A 34 -17.08 -12.86 11.01
C VAL A 34 -18.47 -13.47 11.21
N GLU A 35 -19.32 -13.40 10.22
CA GLU A 35 -20.50 -14.23 10.20
C GLU A 35 -20.07 -15.67 10.08
N LYS A 36 -20.26 -16.45 11.13
CA LYS A 36 -19.85 -17.86 11.20
C LYS A 36 -20.33 -18.72 10.02
N ASN A 37 -21.34 -18.27 9.29
CA ASN A 37 -22.00 -19.01 8.24
C ASN A 37 -21.56 -18.67 6.83
N THR A 38 -20.86 -17.58 6.59
CA THR A 38 -20.49 -17.12 5.23
C THR A 38 -18.99 -17.12 4.95
N GLY A 39 -18.15 -17.33 5.98
CA GLY A 39 -16.71 -17.23 5.86
C GLY A 39 -16.21 -15.82 5.46
N ARG A 40 -17.07 -14.81 5.44
CA ARG A 40 -16.70 -13.43 5.16
C ARG A 40 -15.98 -12.85 6.35
N VAL A 41 -14.75 -12.53 6.14
CA VAL A 41 -13.88 -11.94 7.14
C VAL A 41 -13.88 -10.44 7.00
N LEU A 42 -13.97 -9.81 8.13
CA LEU A 42 -14.04 -8.38 8.28
C LEU A 42 -12.67 -7.87 8.71
N TYR A 43 -12.13 -7.03 7.87
CA TYR A 43 -10.76 -6.56 7.96
C TYR A 43 -10.59 -5.83 9.27
N ASP A 44 -10.63 -5.35 10.10
CA ASP A 44 -10.30 -4.53 11.26
C ASP A 44 -11.08 -4.86 12.54
N ALA A 45 -11.76 -6.01 12.60
CA ALA A 45 -12.41 -6.42 13.85
C ALA A 45 -11.36 -6.68 14.95
N GLY A 46 -11.46 -5.91 16.02
CA GLY A 46 -10.55 -6.02 17.17
C GLY A 46 -9.34 -5.10 17.13
N LEU A 47 -9.14 -4.30 16.09
CA LEU A 47 -8.11 -3.27 16.10
C LEU A 47 -8.44 -2.17 17.12
N THR A 48 -7.45 -1.77 17.87
CA THR A 48 -7.52 -0.62 18.79
C THR A 48 -7.14 0.66 18.05
N PRO A 49 -7.52 1.85 18.52
CA PRO A 49 -7.07 3.09 17.93
C PRO A 49 -5.54 3.18 17.78
N GLY A 50 -5.07 3.80 16.72
CA GLY A 50 -3.63 3.94 16.44
C GLY A 50 -3.30 3.91 14.96
N LEU A 51 -2.01 3.89 14.66
CA LEU A 51 -1.46 3.78 13.31
C LEU A 51 -0.98 2.35 13.06
N TYR A 52 -1.24 1.85 11.85
CA TYR A 52 -0.92 0.48 11.45
C TYR A 52 -0.18 0.46 10.13
N ILE A 53 0.88 -0.35 10.06
CA ILE A 53 1.57 -0.71 8.82
C ILE A 53 0.92 -1.97 8.26
N ARG A 54 0.62 -1.95 6.97
CA ARG A 54 -0.14 -2.96 6.27
C ARG A 54 0.54 -3.37 4.98
N ASN A 55 0.34 -4.62 4.59
CA ASN A 55 0.75 -5.19 3.32
C ASN A 55 -0.45 -5.80 2.58
N PHE A 56 -0.45 -5.82 1.25
CA PHE A 56 -1.59 -6.31 0.45
C PHE A 56 -1.45 -7.73 -0.08
N ILE A 57 -0.33 -8.38 0.17
CA ILE A 57 -0.07 -9.72 -0.36
C ILE A 57 -0.88 -10.75 0.37
N HIS A 58 -1.01 -10.58 1.69
CA HIS A 58 -1.75 -11.46 2.56
C HIS A 58 -3.19 -10.94 2.78
N ARG A 59 -4.08 -11.10 1.80
CA ARG A 59 -5.48 -10.68 1.96
C ARG A 59 -6.32 -11.57 2.87
N ARG A 60 -5.76 -12.50 3.59
CA ARG A 60 -6.53 -13.30 4.54
C ARG A 60 -6.62 -12.61 5.90
N ASN A 61 -7.69 -11.81 6.07
CA ASN A 61 -8.23 -11.41 7.36
C ASN A 61 -7.40 -10.38 8.13
N TYR A 62 -6.66 -10.77 9.10
CA TYR A 62 -5.83 -9.94 9.97
C TYR A 62 -4.38 -9.88 9.49
N GLU A 63 -4.01 -10.71 8.55
CA GLU A 63 -2.66 -10.89 8.04
C GLU A 63 -2.15 -9.69 7.23
N MET A 64 -3.07 -8.78 6.83
CA MET A 64 -2.70 -7.53 6.18
C MET A 64 -2.02 -6.54 7.13
N ASN A 65 -2.34 -6.58 8.42
CA ASN A 65 -1.76 -5.67 9.40
C ASN A 65 -0.46 -6.27 9.92
N LEU A 66 0.67 -5.76 9.44
CA LEU A 66 1.99 -6.21 9.86
C LEU A 66 2.30 -5.73 11.28
N PHE A 67 2.18 -4.42 11.51
CA PHE A 67 2.53 -3.82 12.80
C PHE A 67 1.57 -2.71 13.18
N LYS A 68 1.32 -2.60 14.49
CA LYS A 68 0.79 -1.40 15.12
C LYS A 68 1.96 -0.55 15.62
N LEU A 69 1.88 0.76 15.45
CA LEU A 69 2.77 1.71 16.10
C LEU A 69 2.26 1.92 17.54
N GLU A 70 3.01 1.45 18.53
CA GLU A 70 2.75 1.70 19.94
C GLU A 70 3.53 2.93 20.38
N ILE A 71 2.83 4.03 20.49
CA ILE A 71 3.37 5.33 20.84
C ILE A 71 2.92 5.66 22.27
N PRO A 72 3.84 5.81 23.23
CA PRO A 72 3.50 6.12 24.61
C PRO A 72 2.64 7.39 24.73
N GLY A 73 1.54 7.28 25.50
CA GLY A 73 0.56 8.36 25.65
C GLY A 73 -0.61 8.31 24.64
N PHE A 74 -0.59 7.37 23.66
CA PHE A 74 -1.64 7.21 22.66
C PHE A 74 -2.20 5.78 22.60
N GLU A 75 -2.31 5.13 23.75
CA GLU A 75 -2.75 3.73 23.84
C GLU A 75 -4.24 3.53 23.48
N THR A 76 -5.06 4.57 23.70
CA THR A 76 -6.53 4.51 23.54
C THR A 76 -7.05 5.42 22.44
N GLU A 77 -6.20 6.18 21.80
CA GLU A 77 -6.57 7.09 20.71
C GLU A 77 -5.52 7.09 19.61
N CYS A 78 -5.91 7.51 18.41
CA CYS A 78 -4.97 7.73 17.33
C CYS A 78 -4.30 9.10 17.53
N PRO A 79 -2.96 9.19 17.53
CA PRO A 79 -2.28 10.48 17.65
C PRO A 79 -2.61 11.39 16.47
N LYS A 80 -2.50 12.70 16.68
CA LYS A 80 -2.63 13.67 15.59
C LYS A 80 -1.45 13.56 14.64
N TYR A 81 -1.75 13.64 13.35
CA TYR A 81 -0.75 13.54 12.28
C TYR A 81 -1.01 14.56 11.17
N THR A 82 0.03 14.82 10.39
CA THR A 82 -0.05 15.42 9.07
C THR A 82 0.46 14.40 8.06
N CYS A 83 -0.36 14.05 7.10
CA CYS A 83 0.01 13.15 6.01
C CYS A 83 0.08 13.94 4.69
N MET A 84 1.27 13.98 4.12
CA MET A 84 1.58 14.51 2.80
C MET A 84 2.07 13.36 1.91
N PRO A 85 2.10 13.49 0.59
CA PRO A 85 2.55 12.40 -0.29
C PRO A 85 3.93 11.84 0.07
N GLU A 86 4.83 12.70 0.48
CA GLU A 86 6.22 12.37 0.76
C GLU A 86 6.50 11.94 2.21
N LYS A 87 5.64 12.34 3.16
CA LYS A 87 5.91 12.14 4.59
C LYS A 87 4.64 12.06 5.42
N LEU A 88 4.61 11.12 6.36
CA LEU A 88 3.67 11.10 7.48
C LEU A 88 4.39 11.61 8.74
N ASP A 89 3.86 12.68 9.33
CA ASP A 89 4.39 13.31 10.54
C ASP A 89 3.40 13.20 11.69
N VAL A 90 3.78 12.49 12.74
CA VAL A 90 3.00 12.32 13.98
C VAL A 90 3.54 13.29 15.02
N HIS A 91 3.10 14.54 14.94
CA HIS A 91 3.69 15.71 15.60
C HIS A 91 3.96 15.54 17.09
N GLU A 92 2.92 15.20 17.87
CA GLU A 92 3.01 15.13 19.35
C GLU A 92 3.89 13.95 19.81
N ALA A 93 3.97 12.93 18.98
CA ALA A 93 4.80 11.75 19.21
C ALA A 93 6.27 11.94 18.79
N GLY A 94 6.53 12.89 17.89
CA GLY A 94 7.85 13.07 17.30
C GLY A 94 8.26 11.88 16.42
N VAL A 95 7.29 11.26 15.74
CA VAL A 95 7.49 10.11 14.84
C VAL A 95 7.23 10.55 13.41
N GLU A 96 8.13 10.22 12.50
CA GLU A 96 8.03 10.51 11.09
C GLU A 96 8.23 9.25 10.28
N LEU A 97 7.46 9.10 9.19
CA LEU A 97 7.58 8.00 8.25
C LEU A 97 7.75 8.54 6.83
N CYS A 98 8.63 7.91 6.04
CA CYS A 98 8.75 8.15 4.61
C CYS A 98 9.12 6.86 3.88
N TYR A 99 8.94 6.84 2.57
CA TYR A 99 9.37 5.72 1.73
C TYR A 99 10.74 6.03 1.11
N ALA A 100 11.71 5.13 1.33
CA ALA A 100 13.00 5.20 0.62
C ALA A 100 12.88 4.64 -0.80
N SER A 101 11.99 3.67 -0.99
CA SER A 101 11.66 3.07 -2.29
C SER A 101 10.26 2.46 -2.23
N ALA A 102 9.78 1.90 -3.33
CA ALA A 102 8.51 1.16 -3.35
C ALA A 102 8.46 -0.02 -2.36
N THR A 103 9.61 -0.57 -1.99
CA THR A 103 9.71 -1.71 -1.09
C THR A 103 10.21 -1.35 0.31
N THR A 104 10.59 -0.10 0.57
CA THR A 104 11.28 0.28 1.80
C THR A 104 10.62 1.46 2.49
N LEU A 105 10.10 1.22 3.69
CA LEU A 105 9.55 2.22 4.60
C LEU A 105 10.56 2.54 5.69
N LEU A 106 10.80 3.81 5.94
CA LEU A 106 11.62 4.32 7.04
C LEU A 106 10.73 4.91 8.14
N ILE A 107 11.10 4.67 9.38
CA ILE A 107 10.48 5.25 10.58
C ILE A 107 11.56 5.92 11.38
N ARG A 108 11.44 7.22 11.59
CA ARG A 108 12.33 8.02 12.44
C ARG A 108 11.56 8.47 13.69
N THR A 109 12.13 8.30 14.87
CA THR A 109 11.49 8.72 16.10
C THR A 109 12.41 9.56 16.98
N LYS A 110 11.83 10.62 17.59
CA LYS A 110 12.50 11.46 18.60
C LYS A 110 12.26 10.94 20.04
N ARG A 111 11.30 10.05 20.23
CA ARG A 111 10.92 9.45 21.52
C ARG A 111 10.94 7.95 21.42
N ALA A 112 11.04 7.27 22.55
CA ALA A 112 10.91 5.83 22.57
C ALA A 112 9.50 5.41 22.10
N MET A 113 9.44 4.36 21.28
CA MET A 113 8.20 3.74 20.78
C MET A 113 8.41 2.26 20.49
N ALA A 114 7.35 1.53 20.15
CA ALA A 114 7.49 0.18 19.67
C ALA A 114 6.59 -0.09 18.46
N LEU A 115 6.98 -1.11 17.68
CA LEU A 115 6.12 -1.77 16.71
C LEU A 115 5.72 -3.13 17.28
N THR A 116 4.42 -3.46 17.22
CA THR A 116 3.92 -4.76 17.68
C THR A 116 3.11 -5.45 16.61
N SER A 117 3.29 -6.76 16.51
CA SER A 117 2.47 -7.61 15.66
C SER A 117 1.87 -8.74 16.49
N ALA A 118 0.62 -9.08 16.23
CA ALA A 118 -0.09 -10.13 16.95
C ALA A 118 -0.06 -11.48 16.22
N CYS A 119 0.16 -11.49 14.91
CA CYS A 119 0.13 -12.72 14.13
C CYS A 119 0.80 -12.47 12.77
N LEU A 120 2.01 -12.98 12.60
CA LEU A 120 2.71 -12.98 11.31
C LEU A 120 2.84 -14.42 10.85
N ALA A 121 2.36 -14.70 9.64
CA ALA A 121 2.54 -16.00 9.01
C ALA A 121 3.92 -16.09 8.35
N GLY A 122 4.53 -17.29 8.41
CA GLY A 122 5.81 -17.58 7.78
C GLY A 122 6.94 -17.91 8.76
N GLU A 123 8.10 -18.23 8.21
CA GLU A 123 9.32 -18.49 8.98
C GLU A 123 9.88 -17.17 9.53
N GLN A 124 10.02 -17.09 10.86
CA GLN A 124 10.46 -15.89 11.54
C GLN A 124 11.84 -16.11 12.17
N LYS A 125 12.73 -15.11 12.02
CA LYS A 125 14.02 -15.07 12.68
C LYS A 125 14.21 -13.71 13.34
N ALA A 126 14.32 -13.73 14.67
CA ALA A 126 14.67 -12.56 15.45
C ALA A 126 16.13 -12.64 15.89
N ALA A 127 16.87 -11.56 15.71
CA ALA A 127 18.15 -11.30 16.34
C ALA A 127 17.98 -10.13 17.32
N GLU A 128 19.03 -9.74 18.03
CA GLU A 128 18.95 -8.69 19.04
C GLU A 128 18.36 -7.37 18.49
N THR A 129 18.73 -7.01 17.27
CA THR A 129 18.33 -5.72 16.64
C THR A 129 17.62 -5.88 15.30
N THR A 130 17.51 -7.10 14.76
CA THR A 130 16.93 -7.32 13.43
C THR A 130 15.84 -8.39 13.48
N PHE A 131 14.87 -8.26 12.58
CA PHE A 131 13.82 -9.23 12.40
C PHE A 131 13.66 -9.56 10.92
N THR A 132 13.48 -10.84 10.61
CA THR A 132 13.15 -11.31 9.27
C THR A 132 11.95 -12.23 9.32
N LEU A 133 11.11 -12.12 8.32
CA LEU A 133 9.99 -13.00 8.05
C LEU A 133 10.08 -13.47 6.60
N TYR A 134 9.87 -14.76 6.38
CA TYR A 134 9.71 -15.28 5.02
C TYR A 134 8.50 -16.21 4.95
N ASP A 135 7.56 -15.86 4.09
CA ASP A 135 6.41 -16.68 3.74
C ASP A 135 6.66 -17.33 2.38
N GLU A 136 6.98 -18.62 2.40
CA GLU A 136 7.28 -19.38 1.19
C GLU A 136 6.06 -19.52 0.29
N THR A 137 4.86 -19.61 0.86
CA THR A 137 3.60 -19.79 0.10
C THR A 137 3.30 -18.59 -0.80
N ASN A 138 3.59 -17.39 -0.30
CA ASN A 138 3.31 -16.14 -1.00
C ASN A 138 4.58 -15.50 -1.59
N HIS A 139 5.73 -16.17 -1.51
CA HIS A 139 7.03 -15.65 -1.93
C HIS A 139 7.28 -14.23 -1.36
N TYR A 140 7.05 -14.07 -0.07
CA TYR A 140 7.11 -12.79 0.61
C TYR A 140 8.15 -12.79 1.72
N GLY A 141 9.06 -11.84 1.65
CA GLY A 141 10.04 -11.56 2.69
C GLY A 141 9.84 -10.17 3.30
N LEU A 142 10.00 -10.09 4.61
CA LEU A 142 10.02 -8.84 5.34
C LEU A 142 11.31 -8.78 6.16
N TYR A 143 12.03 -7.67 6.03
CA TYR A 143 13.28 -7.44 6.73
C TYR A 143 13.18 -6.15 7.52
N ILE A 144 13.51 -6.21 8.81
CA ILE A 144 13.50 -5.05 9.69
C ILE A 144 14.87 -4.92 10.32
N SER A 145 15.46 -3.74 10.23
CA SER A 145 16.78 -3.45 10.77
C SER A 145 16.92 -1.98 11.18
N PRO A 146 17.75 -1.67 12.18
CA PRO A 146 18.09 -0.29 12.49
C PRO A 146 18.84 0.36 11.32
N VAL A 147 18.55 1.64 11.10
CA VAL A 147 19.39 2.55 10.31
C VAL A 147 20.32 3.30 11.25
N SER A 148 19.80 3.75 12.40
CA SER A 148 20.55 4.40 13.45
C SER A 148 19.85 4.27 14.81
N GLY A 149 20.59 4.52 15.89
CA GLY A 149 20.09 4.44 17.26
C GLY A 149 19.94 3.02 17.80
N ASP A 150 19.26 2.88 18.93
CA ASP A 150 19.09 1.60 19.62
C ASP A 150 17.74 0.98 19.27
N VAL A 151 17.79 -0.23 18.77
CA VAL A 151 16.61 -1.05 18.43
C VAL A 151 16.75 -2.41 19.11
N LYS A 152 15.68 -2.90 19.72
CA LYS A 152 15.62 -4.25 20.32
C LYS A 152 14.44 -5.00 19.73
N VAL A 153 14.68 -6.26 19.38
CA VAL A 153 13.67 -7.16 18.85
C VAL A 153 13.38 -8.27 19.84
N GLN A 154 12.11 -8.47 20.13
CA GLN A 154 11.58 -9.57 20.94
C GLN A 154 10.55 -10.32 20.10
N ALA A 155 10.69 -11.62 19.96
CA ALA A 155 9.75 -12.48 19.25
C ALA A 155 9.45 -13.72 20.10
N GLU A 156 8.17 -13.89 20.44
CA GLU A 156 7.67 -15.02 21.22
C GLU A 156 6.31 -15.47 20.68
N GLU A 157 6.14 -16.77 20.46
CA GLU A 157 4.87 -17.42 20.09
C GLU A 157 4.10 -16.71 18.94
N GLY A 158 4.79 -16.28 17.88
CA GLY A 158 4.19 -15.57 16.74
C GLY A 158 3.87 -14.10 16.99
N ARG A 159 4.24 -13.56 18.15
CA ARG A 159 4.19 -12.13 18.47
C ARG A 159 5.57 -11.53 18.31
N VAL A 160 5.62 -10.35 17.73
CA VAL A 160 6.86 -9.60 17.56
C VAL A 160 6.69 -8.23 18.17
N ARG A 161 7.66 -7.81 18.94
CA ARG A 161 7.80 -6.47 19.49
C ARG A 161 9.16 -5.91 19.10
N ILE A 162 9.17 -4.74 18.47
CA ILE A 162 10.38 -4.05 18.05
C ILE A 162 10.39 -2.72 18.79
N GLU A 163 11.29 -2.56 19.73
CA GLU A 163 11.43 -1.38 20.54
C GLU A 163 12.48 -0.45 19.92
N LEU A 164 12.13 0.82 19.77
CA LEU A 164 13.01 1.88 19.33
C LEU A 164 13.25 2.83 20.50
N ALA A 165 14.50 3.05 20.84
CA ALA A 165 14.88 4.11 21.76
C ALA A 165 14.63 5.51 21.13
N ALA A 166 14.71 6.55 21.92
CA ALA A 166 14.66 7.92 21.42
C ALA A 166 15.79 8.18 20.41
N SER A 167 15.51 8.98 19.39
CA SER A 167 16.46 9.34 18.32
C SER A 167 16.94 8.13 17.49
N SER A 168 16.05 7.15 17.27
CA SER A 168 16.32 5.98 16.43
C SER A 168 15.64 6.09 15.09
N GLU A 169 16.22 5.41 14.11
CA GLU A 169 15.67 5.23 12.77
C GLU A 169 15.66 3.75 12.39
N LEU A 170 14.51 3.27 11.92
CA LEU A 170 14.24 1.89 11.55
C LEU A 170 13.91 1.80 10.07
N ARG A 171 14.40 0.75 9.44
CA ARG A 171 14.04 0.34 8.09
C ARG A 171 13.15 -0.90 8.12
N ILE A 172 12.04 -0.86 7.38
CA ILE A 172 11.17 -1.99 7.08
C ILE A 172 11.22 -2.18 5.57
N GLU A 173 11.71 -3.32 5.11
CA GLU A 173 11.90 -3.62 3.70
C GLU A 173 11.19 -4.91 3.32
N GLU A 174 10.44 -4.86 2.22
CA GLU A 174 9.83 -6.03 1.60
C GLU A 174 10.75 -6.61 0.54
N SER A 175 10.83 -7.93 0.48
CA SER A 175 11.48 -8.66 -0.60
C SER A 175 10.53 -9.71 -1.16
N PHE A 176 10.67 -10.01 -2.44
CA PHE A 176 9.92 -11.04 -3.16
C PHE A 176 10.78 -12.25 -3.47
N GLU A 177 12.00 -12.15 -3.07
CA GLU A 177 12.99 -13.19 -3.12
C GLU A 177 13.51 -13.43 -1.71
N ARG A 178 14.01 -14.63 -1.46
CA ARG A 178 14.63 -15.00 -0.16
C ARG A 178 15.93 -14.23 0.11
N ILE A 179 16.33 -13.34 -0.78
CA ILE A 179 17.64 -12.70 -0.82
C ILE A 179 17.55 -11.26 -0.31
N GLY A 180 18.23 -11.04 0.76
CA GLY A 180 18.87 -9.89 1.36
C GLY A 180 18.31 -8.48 1.14
N MET A 181 18.40 -7.68 2.19
CA MET A 181 18.13 -6.24 2.21
C MET A 181 19.01 -5.47 1.24
N GLN A 182 18.50 -4.35 0.73
CA GLN A 182 19.35 -3.35 0.06
C GLN A 182 20.44 -2.90 1.03
N LYS A 183 21.69 -2.90 0.56
CA LYS A 183 22.84 -2.57 1.41
C LYS A 183 22.87 -1.10 1.80
N GLU A 184 22.50 -0.23 0.89
CA GLU A 184 22.55 1.21 1.07
C GLU A 184 21.19 1.84 0.73
N ILE A 185 20.74 2.75 1.58
CA ILE A 185 19.55 3.58 1.37
C ILE A 185 19.95 5.04 1.56
N PRO A 186 19.35 5.98 0.82
CA PRO A 186 19.56 7.41 1.07
C PRO A 186 19.10 7.79 2.48
N GLY A 187 19.64 8.86 3.03
CA GLY A 187 19.17 9.39 4.31
C GLY A 187 17.69 9.83 4.25
N PHE A 188 17.03 9.82 5.40
CA PHE A 188 15.59 10.08 5.54
C PHE A 188 15.12 11.33 4.78
N ASP A 189 15.79 12.46 4.96
CA ASP A 189 15.37 13.73 4.34
C ASP A 189 15.58 13.73 2.81
N ALA A 190 16.58 12.99 2.31
CA ALA A 190 16.75 12.76 0.88
C ALA A 190 15.63 11.88 0.30
N CYS A 191 15.19 10.87 1.05
CA CYS A 191 14.03 10.05 0.67
C CYS A 191 12.74 10.89 0.61
N VAL A 192 12.51 11.75 1.60
CA VAL A 192 11.37 12.69 1.60
C VAL A 192 11.41 13.58 0.35
N ALA A 193 12.57 14.16 0.02
CA ALA A 193 12.72 15.01 -1.15
C ALA A 193 12.44 14.24 -2.46
N ALA A 194 12.93 12.99 -2.57
CA ALA A 194 12.70 12.14 -3.72
C ALA A 194 11.23 11.78 -3.91
N GLN A 195 10.50 11.44 -2.83
CA GLN A 195 9.07 11.14 -2.89
C GLN A 195 8.25 12.37 -3.27
N ARG A 196 8.61 13.54 -2.75
CA ARG A 196 7.99 14.82 -3.14
C ARG A 196 8.17 15.08 -4.64
N ALA A 197 9.39 14.97 -5.14
CA ALA A 197 9.68 15.18 -6.56
C ALA A 197 8.90 14.20 -7.45
N SER A 198 8.82 12.93 -7.05
CA SER A 198 8.04 11.90 -7.77
C SER A 198 6.56 12.22 -7.83
N TYR A 199 5.98 12.68 -6.72
CA TYR A 199 4.56 13.07 -6.69
C TYR A 199 4.30 14.35 -7.50
N GLU A 200 5.15 15.36 -7.38
CA GLU A 200 5.03 16.63 -8.13
C GLU A 200 5.16 16.38 -9.64
N GLU A 201 6.09 15.53 -10.07
CA GLU A 201 6.21 15.12 -11.48
C GLU A 201 4.93 14.46 -11.98
N PHE A 202 4.30 13.61 -11.16
CA PHE A 202 3.03 12.98 -11.51
C PHE A 202 1.90 14.01 -11.61
N LEU A 203 1.77 14.89 -10.61
CA LEU A 203 0.75 15.93 -10.54
C LEU A 203 0.80 16.87 -11.76
N HIS A 204 1.99 17.31 -12.14
CA HIS A 204 2.19 18.22 -13.28
C HIS A 204 1.83 17.61 -14.65
N LYS A 205 1.69 16.30 -14.75
CA LYS A 205 1.22 15.62 -15.98
C LYS A 205 -0.29 15.54 -16.08
N LEU A 206 -1.00 15.80 -14.98
CA LEU A 206 -2.46 15.82 -14.99
C LEU A 206 -2.98 17.14 -15.60
N PRO A 207 -4.23 17.16 -16.10
CA PRO A 207 -4.86 18.39 -16.56
C PRO A 207 -4.89 19.46 -15.47
N GLU A 208 -4.82 20.73 -15.88
CA GLU A 208 -5.03 21.84 -14.97
C GLU A 208 -6.40 21.74 -14.28
N PRO A 209 -6.49 21.96 -12.96
CA PRO A 209 -7.76 21.97 -12.26
C PRO A 209 -8.65 23.11 -12.71
N LEU A 210 -9.96 22.96 -12.56
CA LEU A 210 -10.87 24.08 -12.65
C LEU A 210 -10.66 24.99 -11.44
N GLU A 211 -11.00 26.28 -11.61
CA GLU A 211 -10.92 27.25 -10.52
C GLU A 211 -11.73 26.78 -9.29
N GLY A 212 -11.07 26.66 -8.16
CA GLY A 212 -11.64 26.17 -6.91
C GLY A 212 -11.52 24.65 -6.68
N ASP A 213 -11.07 23.88 -7.67
CA ASP A 213 -10.92 22.43 -7.59
C ASP A 213 -9.46 21.97 -7.35
N GLU A 214 -8.55 22.89 -7.02
CA GLU A 214 -7.12 22.60 -6.86
C GLU A 214 -6.87 21.51 -5.79
N LYS A 215 -7.57 21.59 -4.65
CA LYS A 215 -7.47 20.59 -3.58
C LYS A 215 -8.03 19.23 -3.98
N LEU A 216 -9.09 19.23 -4.79
CA LEU A 216 -9.67 17.99 -5.32
C LEU A 216 -8.69 17.34 -6.29
N MET A 217 -8.04 18.13 -7.15
CA MET A 217 -7.01 17.63 -8.06
C MET A 217 -5.81 17.05 -7.32
N GLU A 218 -5.29 17.73 -6.31
CA GLU A 218 -4.21 17.20 -5.45
C GLU A 218 -4.59 15.87 -4.80
N LEU A 219 -5.81 15.76 -4.28
CA LEU A 219 -6.29 14.53 -3.67
C LEU A 219 -6.46 13.40 -4.68
N ALA A 220 -7.02 13.71 -5.86
CA ALA A 220 -7.16 12.75 -6.96
C ALA A 220 -5.79 12.29 -7.48
N ALA A 221 -4.85 13.22 -7.67
CA ALA A 221 -3.48 12.92 -8.06
C ALA A 221 -2.80 11.99 -7.05
N TYR A 222 -2.94 12.28 -5.76
CA TYR A 222 -2.41 11.40 -4.72
C TYR A 222 -3.05 10.02 -4.76
N GLY A 223 -4.37 9.94 -4.91
CA GLY A 223 -5.09 8.68 -5.03
C GLY A 223 -4.57 7.83 -6.20
N LEU A 224 -4.42 8.45 -7.38
CA LEU A 224 -3.89 7.79 -8.57
C LEU A 224 -2.42 7.36 -8.40
N TRP A 225 -1.57 8.27 -7.90
CA TRP A 225 -0.13 8.01 -7.71
C TRP A 225 0.13 6.93 -6.65
N SER A 226 -0.49 7.05 -5.48
CA SER A 226 -0.28 6.11 -4.38
C SER A 226 -0.94 4.75 -4.60
N ALA A 227 -1.95 4.65 -5.48
CA ALA A 227 -2.63 3.40 -5.78
C ALA A 227 -1.80 2.44 -6.64
N VAL A 228 -0.78 2.92 -7.35
CA VAL A 228 0.07 2.06 -8.18
C VAL A 228 0.83 1.07 -7.31
N ALA A 229 0.79 -0.20 -7.70
CA ALA A 229 1.59 -1.30 -7.18
C ALA A 229 2.41 -1.91 -8.31
N PHE A 230 3.69 -2.20 -8.07
CA PHE A 230 4.52 -2.84 -9.07
C PHE A 230 4.12 -4.30 -9.32
N ALA A 231 4.40 -4.77 -10.53
CA ALA A 231 4.14 -6.14 -10.96
C ALA A 231 4.67 -7.17 -9.96
N ARG A 232 3.78 -8.14 -9.57
CA ARG A 232 4.12 -9.13 -8.58
C ARG A 232 3.04 -10.19 -8.38
N GLY A 233 3.42 -11.42 -8.11
CA GLY A 233 2.50 -12.52 -7.96
C GLY A 233 1.59 -12.62 -9.18
N ASN A 234 0.28 -12.50 -8.98
CA ASN A 234 -0.69 -12.48 -10.07
C ASN A 234 -0.74 -11.13 -10.83
N TYR A 235 -0.08 -10.08 -10.32
CA TYR A 235 0.03 -8.81 -11.06
C TYR A 235 1.15 -8.92 -12.09
N LYS A 236 0.81 -9.17 -13.34
CA LYS A 236 1.79 -9.32 -14.43
C LYS A 236 2.31 -8.01 -14.97
N ARG A 237 1.66 -6.91 -14.63
CA ARG A 237 2.02 -5.53 -14.96
C ARG A 237 1.94 -4.65 -13.72
N ASP A 238 2.59 -3.50 -13.78
CA ASP A 238 2.33 -2.43 -12.80
C ASP A 238 0.86 -2.04 -12.88
N CYS A 239 0.15 -2.13 -11.77
CA CYS A 239 -1.28 -1.95 -11.75
C CYS A 239 -1.72 -0.93 -10.69
N MET A 240 -2.85 -0.28 -10.93
CA MET A 240 -3.50 0.56 -9.95
C MET A 240 -4.49 -0.27 -9.15
N LEU A 241 -4.27 -0.42 -7.86
CA LEU A 241 -5.24 -1.05 -6.99
C LEU A 241 -6.41 -0.10 -6.76
N VAL A 242 -7.64 -0.62 -6.66
CA VAL A 242 -8.81 0.22 -6.35
C VAL A 242 -8.60 0.96 -5.03
N SER A 243 -7.92 0.32 -4.08
CA SER A 243 -7.50 0.94 -2.84
C SER A 243 -6.31 0.18 -2.26
N LYS A 244 -5.42 0.87 -1.56
CA LYS A 244 -4.42 0.24 -0.69
C LYS A 244 -4.89 0.14 0.77
N ASN A 245 -6.21 0.12 1.00
CA ASN A 245 -6.80 -0.02 2.33
C ASN A 245 -7.61 -1.32 2.46
N TYR A 246 -8.71 -1.48 1.67
CA TYR A 246 -9.58 -2.66 1.75
C TYR A 246 -9.70 -3.41 0.44
N MET A 247 -9.87 -2.67 -0.65
CA MET A 247 -10.06 -3.25 -1.98
C MET A 247 -8.71 -3.31 -2.69
N CYS A 248 -7.82 -4.12 -2.12
CA CYS A 248 -6.43 -4.22 -2.56
C CYS A 248 -6.29 -5.20 -3.72
N GLY A 249 -7.00 -4.95 -4.80
CA GLY A 249 -6.99 -5.76 -6.00
C GLY A 249 -7.31 -4.95 -7.24
N MET A 250 -7.25 -5.63 -8.37
CA MET A 250 -7.68 -5.15 -9.67
C MET A 250 -9.09 -5.66 -9.93
N TRP A 251 -10.02 -4.78 -10.30
CA TRP A 251 -11.35 -5.16 -10.76
C TRP A 251 -11.52 -4.77 -12.22
N SER A 252 -12.16 -5.62 -13.01
CA SER A 252 -12.15 -5.49 -14.47
C SER A 252 -12.69 -4.15 -14.99
N TRP A 253 -13.73 -3.60 -14.40
CA TRP A 253 -14.27 -2.31 -14.83
C TRP A 253 -13.56 -1.12 -14.19
N ASP A 254 -13.05 -1.25 -12.95
CA ASP A 254 -12.29 -0.21 -12.27
C ASP A 254 -10.98 0.10 -13.01
N HIS A 255 -10.35 -0.94 -13.58
CA HIS A 255 -9.15 -0.76 -14.41
C HIS A 255 -9.40 0.01 -15.70
N CYS A 256 -10.60 -0.04 -16.22
CA CYS A 256 -11.02 0.82 -17.32
C CYS A 256 -10.97 2.30 -16.94
N PHE A 257 -11.45 2.67 -15.77
CA PHE A 257 -11.35 4.05 -15.27
C PHE A 257 -9.91 4.42 -14.93
N ALA A 258 -9.16 3.50 -14.33
CA ALA A 258 -7.72 3.69 -14.07
C ALA A 258 -6.95 3.97 -15.37
N ALA A 259 -7.22 3.23 -16.45
CA ALA A 259 -6.63 3.45 -17.76
C ALA A 259 -6.98 4.85 -18.31
N MET A 260 -8.25 5.25 -18.23
CA MET A 260 -8.69 6.58 -18.69
C MET A 260 -7.99 7.70 -17.90
N ALA A 261 -7.86 7.57 -16.58
CA ALA A 261 -7.20 8.57 -15.75
C ALA A 261 -5.68 8.60 -16.00
N THR A 262 -5.05 7.44 -16.09
CA THR A 262 -3.60 7.32 -16.31
C THR A 262 -3.17 7.80 -17.70
N SER A 263 -4.07 7.83 -18.68
CA SER A 263 -3.77 8.30 -20.04
C SER A 263 -3.28 9.77 -20.12
N PHE A 264 -3.56 10.57 -19.12
CA PHE A 264 -2.99 11.91 -19.00
C PHE A 264 -1.53 11.91 -18.57
N VAL A 265 -1.11 10.90 -17.84
CA VAL A 265 0.24 10.81 -17.23
C VAL A 265 1.18 10.01 -18.10
N SER A 266 0.77 8.84 -18.59
CA SER A 266 1.58 7.93 -19.40
C SER A 266 0.70 7.05 -20.28
N PRO A 267 0.84 7.13 -21.62
CA PRO A 267 0.18 6.24 -22.56
C PRO A 267 0.47 4.75 -22.31
N GLU A 268 1.73 4.38 -22.01
CA GLU A 268 2.11 3.00 -21.74
C GLU A 268 1.40 2.47 -20.50
N ARG A 269 1.39 3.25 -19.41
CA ARG A 269 0.69 2.86 -18.18
C ARG A 269 -0.81 2.77 -18.38
N ALA A 270 -1.41 3.66 -19.18
CA ALA A 270 -2.82 3.59 -19.50
C ALA A 270 -3.16 2.29 -20.24
N TRP A 271 -2.31 1.90 -21.19
CA TRP A 271 -2.44 0.62 -21.88
C TRP A 271 -2.30 -0.55 -20.91
N ASP A 272 -1.32 -0.52 -20.04
CA ASP A 272 -1.12 -1.55 -19.01
C ASP A 272 -2.35 -1.71 -18.11
N GLN A 273 -2.97 -0.59 -17.65
CA GLN A 273 -4.19 -0.68 -16.85
C GLN A 273 -5.35 -1.33 -17.62
N LEU A 274 -5.50 -1.05 -18.91
CA LEU A 274 -6.50 -1.71 -19.73
C LEU A 274 -6.21 -3.22 -19.86
N MET A 275 -4.93 -3.58 -20.07
CA MET A 275 -4.51 -4.96 -20.35
C MET A 275 -4.37 -5.86 -19.12
N CYS A 276 -4.18 -5.31 -17.93
CA CYS A 276 -3.99 -6.07 -16.69
C CYS A 276 -4.99 -7.22 -16.49
N MET A 277 -6.25 -7.01 -16.89
CA MET A 277 -7.29 -8.02 -16.74
C MET A 277 -7.29 -9.07 -17.87
N PHE A 278 -6.71 -8.74 -19.01
CA PHE A 278 -6.61 -9.65 -20.16
C PHE A 278 -5.40 -10.58 -20.07
N ASP A 279 -4.37 -10.22 -19.30
CA ASP A 279 -3.18 -11.05 -19.12
C ASP A 279 -3.50 -12.44 -18.54
N ASP A 280 -4.62 -12.58 -17.82
CA ASP A 280 -5.14 -13.83 -17.26
C ASP A 280 -6.46 -14.27 -17.91
N GLN A 281 -6.80 -13.76 -19.10
CA GLN A 281 -8.00 -14.18 -19.81
C GLN A 281 -7.97 -15.69 -20.07
N ARG A 282 -9.08 -16.37 -19.76
CA ARG A 282 -9.20 -17.81 -19.98
C ARG A 282 -9.42 -18.12 -21.46
N GLU A 283 -9.14 -19.37 -21.84
CA GLU A 283 -9.38 -19.88 -23.20
C GLU A 283 -10.84 -19.74 -23.66
N ASP A 284 -11.79 -19.78 -22.72
CA ASP A 284 -13.22 -19.56 -22.99
C ASP A 284 -13.60 -18.09 -23.13
N GLY A 285 -12.62 -17.17 -23.10
CA GLY A 285 -12.78 -15.73 -23.25
C GLY A 285 -13.16 -14.99 -21.97
N ARG A 286 -13.35 -15.67 -20.84
CA ARG A 286 -13.68 -14.99 -19.57
C ARG A 286 -12.52 -14.17 -19.04
N ILE A 287 -12.87 -12.97 -18.56
CA ILE A 287 -12.00 -12.08 -17.80
C ILE A 287 -12.33 -12.26 -16.32
N ALA A 288 -11.32 -12.22 -15.45
CA ALA A 288 -11.52 -12.29 -14.00
C ALA A 288 -12.38 -11.11 -13.50
N ASP A 289 -13.17 -11.33 -12.46
CA ASP A 289 -13.84 -10.26 -11.72
C ASP A 289 -12.84 -9.41 -10.97
N CYS A 290 -11.96 -10.08 -10.23
CA CYS A 290 -10.93 -9.47 -9.41
C CYS A 290 -9.66 -10.31 -9.45
N ILE A 291 -8.51 -9.64 -9.60
CA ILE A 291 -7.19 -10.24 -9.44
C ILE A 291 -6.51 -9.56 -8.24
N GLU A 292 -6.08 -10.37 -7.30
CA GLU A 292 -5.27 -9.97 -6.16
C GLU A 292 -3.88 -10.61 -6.28
N ALA A 293 -2.92 -10.10 -5.53
CA ALA A 293 -1.53 -10.59 -5.64
C ALA A 293 -1.40 -12.11 -5.54
N VAL A 294 -2.26 -12.78 -4.76
CA VAL A 294 -2.21 -14.23 -4.49
C VAL A 294 -3.51 -14.98 -4.83
N LYS A 295 -4.53 -14.29 -5.32
CA LYS A 295 -5.84 -14.89 -5.61
C LYS A 295 -6.52 -14.23 -6.79
N THR A 296 -7.18 -15.03 -7.61
CA THR A 296 -8.03 -14.56 -8.73
C THR A 296 -9.47 -15.02 -8.50
N GLU A 297 -10.43 -14.10 -8.58
CA GLU A 297 -11.86 -14.35 -8.46
C GLU A 297 -12.53 -14.34 -9.82
N TRP A 298 -13.34 -15.38 -10.10
CA TRP A 298 -14.00 -15.60 -11.38
C TRP A 298 -15.53 -15.58 -11.30
N GLY A 299 -16.05 -15.34 -10.10
CA GLY A 299 -17.46 -15.63 -9.81
C GLY A 299 -18.47 -14.56 -10.19
N TYR A 300 -18.00 -13.35 -10.54
CA TYR A 300 -18.87 -12.21 -10.81
C TYR A 300 -18.58 -11.59 -12.17
N VAL A 301 -19.57 -10.93 -12.75
CA VAL A 301 -19.44 -10.17 -13.99
C VAL A 301 -19.52 -8.68 -13.69
N LYS A 302 -18.54 -7.92 -14.16
CA LYS A 302 -18.55 -6.46 -14.10
C LYS A 302 -19.08 -5.88 -15.43
N PRO A 303 -19.59 -4.64 -15.42
CA PRO A 303 -19.99 -3.94 -16.64
C PRO A 303 -18.85 -3.91 -17.68
N PRO A 304 -19.07 -4.35 -18.93
CA PRO A 304 -18.02 -4.47 -19.95
C PRO A 304 -17.74 -3.13 -20.62
N ILE A 305 -17.13 -2.19 -19.93
CA ILE A 305 -16.83 -0.84 -20.46
C ILE A 305 -15.47 -0.75 -21.19
N HIS A 306 -14.82 -1.89 -21.44
CA HIS A 306 -13.49 -1.96 -22.09
C HIS A 306 -13.48 -1.30 -23.48
N GLY A 307 -14.54 -1.50 -24.28
CA GLY A 307 -14.66 -0.86 -25.61
C GLY A 307 -14.77 0.67 -25.52
N LEU A 308 -15.49 1.20 -24.52
CA LEU A 308 -15.53 2.64 -24.26
C LEU A 308 -14.14 3.15 -23.88
N THR A 309 -13.46 2.44 -22.97
CA THR A 309 -12.11 2.79 -22.56
C THR A 309 -11.15 2.84 -23.73
N LEU A 310 -11.14 1.79 -24.57
CA LEU A 310 -10.30 1.78 -25.77
C LEU A 310 -10.59 2.96 -26.71
N THR A 311 -11.86 3.31 -26.87
CA THR A 311 -12.24 4.49 -27.70
C THR A 311 -11.67 5.78 -27.12
N ILE A 312 -11.72 5.96 -25.79
CA ILE A 312 -11.17 7.13 -25.11
C ILE A 312 -9.63 7.13 -25.22
N LEU A 313 -8.97 6.00 -24.99
CA LEU A 313 -7.51 5.91 -25.12
C LEU A 313 -7.06 6.26 -26.55
N ARG A 314 -7.74 5.74 -27.57
CA ARG A 314 -7.44 6.07 -28.99
C ARG A 314 -7.60 7.56 -29.32
N SER A 315 -8.42 8.28 -28.60
CA SER A 315 -8.56 9.74 -28.77
C SER A 315 -7.45 10.54 -28.09
N ARG A 316 -6.70 9.93 -27.18
CA ARG A 316 -5.67 10.60 -26.36
C ARG A 316 -4.26 10.14 -26.64
N MET A 317 -4.08 8.97 -27.23
CA MET A 317 -2.77 8.37 -27.51
C MET A 317 -2.75 7.64 -28.84
N GLU A 318 -1.59 7.63 -29.49
CA GLU A 318 -1.39 6.79 -30.68
C GLU A 318 -1.10 5.34 -30.25
N LEU A 319 -1.94 4.41 -30.74
CA LEU A 319 -1.69 3.00 -30.54
C LEU A 319 -0.63 2.52 -31.54
N ASN A 320 0.34 1.74 -31.06
CA ASN A 320 1.30 1.08 -31.92
C ASN A 320 0.67 -0.09 -32.72
N GLU A 321 1.41 -0.77 -33.60
CA GLU A 321 0.89 -1.83 -34.44
C GLU A 321 0.39 -3.03 -33.66
N GLU A 322 1.06 -3.41 -32.57
CA GLU A 322 0.68 -4.51 -31.69
C GLU A 322 -0.63 -4.20 -30.95
N GLN A 323 -0.78 -2.97 -30.44
CA GLN A 323 -1.98 -2.51 -29.73
C GLN A 323 -3.21 -2.34 -30.64
N ARG A 324 -3.01 -2.33 -31.97
CA ARG A 324 -4.08 -2.23 -32.96
C ARG A 324 -4.60 -3.61 -33.42
N ARG A 325 -3.87 -4.66 -33.20
CA ARG A 325 -4.22 -6.06 -33.47
C ARG A 325 -5.06 -6.66 -32.35
#